data_6e5c04f053d535ae4c74b26f3243afef
#
_entry.id   6e5c04f053d535ae4c74b26f3243afef
#
_cell.length_a   1.000
_cell.length_b   1.000
_cell.length_c   1.000
_cell.angle_alpha   90.00
_cell.angle_beta   90.00
_cell.angle_gamma   90.00
#
_symmetry.space_group_name_H-M   'P 1'
#
loop_
_entity.id
_entity.type
_entity.pdbx_description
1 polymer ?
#
loop_
_entity_poly.entity_id
_entity_poly.type
_entity_poly.pdbx_seq_one_letter_code
_entity_poly.pdbx_strand_id
1 'polypeptide(L)'
;LKDGEEIVAKSLIDVGAGTSGPQRAIDAVLENAGMKKEDVAFTLATGYGRNSLMNFADKQMSELSCHARGAYFLFPDVHTVIDIGGQDVKVLHIDNGAMTNFQMNDKCAAGTGRFLDVMAGVLEVKVQDLGHLDSLSKKRVEISSTCTVFAESEVISQLSMGTDKCDIIAGIHRSVAHRVTGL
;
A
#
# COMPACT_ATOMS: atom_id res chain seq x y z
N LEU A 1 18.57 -1.48 -10.68
CA LEU A 1 19.61 -1.16 -9.70
C LEU A 1 20.98 -1.41 -10.27
N LYS A 2 21.94 -0.55 -9.99
CA LYS A 2 23.35 -0.76 -10.29
C LYS A 2 24.03 -1.27 -9.03
N ASP A 3 24.80 -2.35 -9.18
CA ASP A 3 25.56 -2.99 -8.11
C ASP A 3 24.74 -3.35 -6.83
N GLY A 4 23.40 -3.47 -6.99
CA GLY A 4 22.48 -3.81 -5.92
C GLY A 4 22.09 -2.66 -4.99
N GLU A 5 22.64 -1.47 -5.16
CA GLU A 5 22.46 -0.35 -4.22
C GLU A 5 21.89 0.91 -4.87
N GLU A 6 22.36 1.28 -6.07
CA GLU A 6 21.96 2.53 -6.73
C GLU A 6 20.71 2.34 -7.60
N ILE A 7 19.67 3.13 -7.38
CA ILE A 7 18.48 3.18 -8.25
C ILE A 7 18.81 4.06 -9.46
N VAL A 8 19.11 3.43 -10.59
CA VAL A 8 19.44 4.13 -11.85
C VAL A 8 18.18 4.73 -12.51
N ALA A 9 17.10 3.95 -12.57
CA ALA A 9 15.82 4.39 -13.12
C ALA A 9 14.65 3.65 -12.49
N LYS A 10 13.45 4.22 -12.62
CA LYS A 10 12.18 3.64 -12.20
C LYS A 10 11.09 3.94 -13.22
N SER A 11 10.09 3.07 -13.29
CA SER A 11 8.86 3.28 -14.06
C SER A 11 7.65 2.79 -13.26
N LEU A 12 6.50 3.39 -13.52
CA LEU A 12 5.21 2.98 -12.97
C LEU A 12 4.20 3.00 -14.13
N ILE A 13 3.50 1.88 -14.32
CA ILE A 13 2.43 1.75 -15.32
C ILE A 13 1.17 1.30 -14.57
N ASP A 14 0.14 2.12 -14.63
CA ASP A 14 -1.12 1.90 -13.93
C ASP A 14 -2.06 0.99 -14.73
N VAL A 15 -1.63 -0.28 -14.91
CA VAL A 15 -2.41 -1.36 -15.52
C VAL A 15 -2.07 -2.71 -14.87
N GLY A 16 -3.02 -3.63 -14.91
CA GLY A 16 -2.88 -4.93 -14.24
C GLY A 16 -1.74 -5.80 -14.75
N ALA A 17 -1.13 -6.60 -13.88
CA ALA A 17 -0.01 -7.49 -14.18
C ALA A 17 -0.34 -8.59 -15.22
N GLY A 18 -1.61 -8.96 -15.39
CA GLY A 18 -2.08 -9.91 -16.40
C GLY A 18 -2.28 -9.33 -17.81
N THR A 19 -1.85 -8.09 -18.05
CA THR A 19 -2.00 -7.36 -19.32
C THR A 19 -0.65 -7.02 -19.93
N SER A 20 -0.60 -6.03 -20.85
CA SER A 20 0.65 -5.47 -21.40
C SER A 20 1.46 -4.63 -20.39
N GLY A 21 0.95 -4.43 -19.15
CA GLY A 21 1.55 -3.58 -18.13
C GLY A 21 3.01 -3.92 -17.82
N PRO A 22 3.36 -5.17 -17.53
CA PRO A 22 4.74 -5.56 -17.23
C PRO A 22 5.72 -5.24 -18.36
N GLN A 23 5.37 -5.57 -19.60
CA GLN A 23 6.24 -5.28 -20.74
C GLN A 23 6.43 -3.76 -20.89
N ARG A 24 5.37 -2.99 -20.84
CA ARG A 24 5.42 -1.52 -20.91
C ARG A 24 6.27 -0.91 -19.79
N ALA A 25 6.18 -1.48 -18.57
CA ALA A 25 6.99 -1.01 -17.44
C ALA A 25 8.49 -1.31 -17.65
N ILE A 26 8.81 -2.48 -18.20
CA ILE A 26 10.20 -2.86 -18.55
C ILE A 26 10.73 -1.93 -19.64
N ASP A 27 9.98 -1.74 -20.72
CA ASP A 27 10.41 -0.89 -21.83
C ASP A 27 10.65 0.56 -21.35
N ALA A 28 9.71 1.10 -20.55
CA ALA A 28 9.82 2.46 -20.01
C ALA A 28 11.01 2.62 -19.04
N VAL A 29 11.30 1.65 -18.18
CA VAL A 29 12.44 1.76 -17.26
C VAL A 29 13.78 1.65 -18.00
N LEU A 30 13.86 0.82 -19.03
CA LEU A 30 15.07 0.71 -19.86
C LEU A 30 15.30 1.99 -20.66
N GLU A 31 14.25 2.57 -21.27
CA GLU A 31 14.32 3.87 -21.93
C GLU A 31 14.78 4.98 -20.98
N ASN A 32 14.18 5.07 -19.77
CA ASN A 32 14.56 6.03 -18.75
C ASN A 32 16.01 5.88 -18.29
N ALA A 33 16.54 4.66 -18.30
CA ALA A 33 17.92 4.36 -17.97
C ALA A 33 18.90 4.56 -19.11
N GLY A 34 18.42 4.72 -20.35
CA GLY A 34 19.25 4.70 -21.56
C GLY A 34 19.93 3.35 -21.80
N MET A 35 19.30 2.23 -21.37
CA MET A 35 19.83 0.88 -21.39
C MET A 35 19.01 -0.03 -22.32
N LYS A 36 19.62 -1.12 -22.76
CA LYS A 36 18.96 -2.20 -23.47
C LYS A 36 18.73 -3.39 -22.55
N LYS A 37 17.87 -4.33 -22.96
CA LYS A 37 17.59 -5.55 -22.17
C LYS A 37 18.84 -6.40 -21.96
N GLU A 38 19.76 -6.42 -22.90
CA GLU A 38 21.02 -7.16 -22.84
C GLU A 38 21.99 -6.61 -21.78
N ASP A 39 21.81 -5.36 -21.38
CA ASP A 39 22.61 -4.72 -20.33
C ASP A 39 22.15 -5.11 -18.91
N VAL A 40 20.99 -5.79 -18.80
CA VAL A 40 20.42 -6.22 -17.50
C VAL A 40 20.97 -7.60 -17.15
N ALA A 41 21.83 -7.62 -16.14
CA ALA A 41 22.46 -8.86 -15.67
C ALA A 41 21.52 -9.80 -14.92
N PHE A 42 20.47 -9.26 -14.24
CA PHE A 42 19.56 -10.05 -13.42
C PHE A 42 18.22 -9.33 -13.20
N THR A 43 17.13 -10.07 -13.31
CA THR A 43 15.76 -9.58 -13.11
C THR A 43 15.06 -10.37 -12.01
N LEU A 44 14.54 -9.67 -11.00
CA LEU A 44 13.78 -10.24 -9.90
C LEU A 44 12.31 -9.80 -10.00
N ALA A 45 11.38 -10.77 -10.00
CA ALA A 45 9.95 -10.51 -9.93
C ALA A 45 9.41 -10.68 -8.51
N THR A 46 8.49 -9.79 -8.11
CA THR A 46 7.79 -9.85 -6.82
C THR A 46 6.34 -9.39 -6.97
N GLY A 47 5.57 -9.40 -5.87
CA GLY A 47 4.16 -9.03 -5.83
C GLY A 47 3.22 -10.15 -6.29
N TYR A 48 1.94 -9.84 -6.34
CA TYR A 48 0.89 -10.81 -6.73
C TYR A 48 1.05 -11.35 -8.14
N GLY A 49 1.54 -10.50 -9.06
CA GLY A 49 1.76 -10.87 -10.46
C GLY A 49 3.04 -11.64 -10.75
N ARG A 50 3.91 -11.91 -9.77
CA ARG A 50 5.23 -12.51 -10.00
C ARG A 50 5.21 -13.83 -10.79
N ASN A 51 4.18 -14.65 -10.59
CA ASN A 51 4.05 -15.94 -11.27
C ASN A 51 3.79 -15.81 -12.79
N SER A 52 3.18 -14.72 -13.23
CA SER A 52 2.96 -14.43 -14.65
C SER A 52 4.18 -13.81 -15.33
N LEU A 53 5.23 -13.50 -14.58
CA LEU A 53 6.44 -12.84 -15.07
C LEU A 53 7.63 -13.80 -15.26
N MET A 54 7.40 -15.11 -15.25
CA MET A 54 8.44 -16.14 -15.42
C MET A 54 9.26 -15.98 -16.73
N ASN A 55 8.65 -15.43 -17.78
CA ASN A 55 9.31 -15.20 -19.07
C ASN A 55 10.19 -13.93 -19.06
N PHE A 56 10.08 -13.10 -18.01
CA PHE A 56 10.78 -11.82 -17.90
C PHE A 56 11.80 -11.80 -16.77
N ALA A 57 11.67 -12.70 -15.79
CA ALA A 57 12.46 -12.69 -14.57
C ALA A 57 13.29 -13.96 -14.39
N ASP A 58 14.54 -13.77 -13.96
CA ASP A 58 15.46 -14.86 -13.62
C ASP A 58 15.08 -15.53 -12.31
N LYS A 59 14.46 -14.77 -11.39
CA LYS A 59 14.05 -15.26 -10.07
C LYS A 59 12.79 -14.56 -9.58
N GLN A 60 12.06 -15.25 -8.71
CA GLN A 60 10.93 -14.70 -7.98
C GLN A 60 11.22 -14.67 -6.49
N MET A 61 10.66 -13.66 -5.81
CA MET A 61 10.72 -13.54 -4.36
C MET A 61 9.37 -13.10 -3.82
N SER A 62 9.07 -13.46 -2.57
CA SER A 62 7.85 -13.00 -1.91
C SER A 62 7.88 -11.48 -1.72
N GLU A 63 6.74 -10.84 -1.86
CA GLU A 63 6.57 -9.41 -1.60
C GLU A 63 7.02 -9.05 -0.19
N LEU A 64 6.65 -9.85 0.81
CA LEU A 64 7.01 -9.63 2.21
C LEU A 64 8.53 -9.58 2.42
N SER A 65 9.27 -10.51 1.80
CA SER A 65 10.74 -10.54 1.87
C SER A 65 11.36 -9.32 1.19
N CYS A 66 10.80 -8.87 0.06
CA CYS A 66 11.26 -7.66 -0.61
C CYS A 66 10.97 -6.41 0.21
N HIS A 67 9.80 -6.29 0.81
CA HIS A 67 9.46 -5.17 1.70
C HIS A 67 10.37 -5.11 2.92
N ALA A 68 10.58 -6.24 3.60
CA ALA A 68 11.47 -6.30 4.75
C ALA A 68 12.91 -5.87 4.39
N ARG A 69 13.43 -6.38 3.27
CA ARG A 69 14.78 -6.04 2.81
C ARG A 69 14.89 -4.58 2.38
N GLY A 70 13.89 -4.07 1.66
CA GLY A 70 13.86 -2.68 1.22
C GLY A 70 13.74 -1.71 2.39
N ALA A 71 12.89 -2.02 3.37
CA ALA A 71 12.74 -1.21 4.57
C ALA A 71 14.04 -1.16 5.39
N TYR A 72 14.69 -2.29 5.57
CA TYR A 72 15.98 -2.35 6.25
C TYR A 72 17.09 -1.61 5.51
N PHE A 73 17.09 -1.66 4.17
CA PHE A 73 18.05 -0.91 3.35
C PHE A 73 17.90 0.61 3.55
N LEU A 74 16.68 1.10 3.65
CA LEU A 74 16.39 2.53 3.86
C LEU A 74 16.55 2.96 5.32
N PHE A 75 16.23 2.05 6.25
CA PHE A 75 16.21 2.29 7.69
C PHE A 75 16.88 1.11 8.42
N PRO A 76 18.22 1.12 8.57
CA PRO A 76 18.97 -0.03 9.14
C PRO A 76 18.57 -0.43 10.57
N ASP A 77 17.99 0.49 11.33
CA ASP A 77 17.51 0.26 12.69
C ASP A 77 16.03 -0.15 12.78
N VAL A 78 15.39 -0.44 11.62
CA VAL A 78 13.99 -0.84 11.63
C VAL A 78 13.81 -2.26 12.18
N HIS A 79 12.87 -2.41 13.13
CA HIS A 79 12.48 -3.70 13.70
C HIS A 79 11.04 -4.09 13.35
N THR A 80 10.19 -3.10 13.08
CA THR A 80 8.78 -3.34 12.73
C THR A 80 8.39 -2.42 11.58
N VAL A 81 7.77 -3.00 10.56
CA VAL A 81 7.19 -2.27 9.42
C VAL A 81 5.70 -2.51 9.42
N ILE A 82 4.92 -1.44 9.37
CA ILE A 82 3.49 -1.46 9.10
C ILE A 82 3.31 -0.96 7.67
N ASP A 83 2.91 -1.85 6.77
CA ASP A 83 2.64 -1.54 5.36
C ASP A 83 1.13 -1.56 5.13
N ILE A 84 0.56 -0.40 4.81
CA ILE A 84 -0.86 -0.23 4.50
C ILE A 84 -0.96 -0.08 2.98
N GLY A 85 -1.23 -1.18 2.31
CA GLY A 85 -1.41 -1.24 0.87
C GLY A 85 -2.82 -0.87 0.42
N GLY A 86 -3.03 -0.84 -0.90
CA GLY A 86 -4.34 -0.57 -1.50
C GLY A 86 -5.38 -1.64 -1.18
N GLN A 87 -4.99 -2.91 -1.04
CA GLN A 87 -5.90 -4.04 -0.84
C GLN A 87 -5.58 -4.90 0.38
N ASP A 88 -4.44 -4.72 1.00
CA ASP A 88 -3.98 -5.47 2.15
C ASP A 88 -3.26 -4.59 3.17
N VAL A 89 -3.08 -5.12 4.36
CA VAL A 89 -2.26 -4.53 5.42
C VAL A 89 -1.31 -5.60 5.93
N LYS A 90 -0.05 -5.25 6.12
CA LYS A 90 0.98 -6.15 6.60
C LYS A 90 1.73 -5.53 7.78
N VAL A 91 2.01 -6.34 8.77
CA VAL A 91 2.95 -6.01 9.86
C VAL A 91 4.11 -6.98 9.76
N LEU A 92 5.32 -6.48 9.55
CA LEU A 92 6.53 -7.27 9.40
C LEU A 92 7.45 -7.03 10.60
N HIS A 93 7.93 -8.11 11.20
CA HIS A 93 9.01 -8.06 12.18
C HIS A 93 10.33 -8.36 11.49
N ILE A 94 11.32 -7.49 11.71
CA ILE A 94 12.62 -7.54 11.05
C ILE A 94 13.71 -7.63 12.11
N ASP A 95 14.63 -8.56 11.91
CA ASP A 95 15.88 -8.65 12.67
C ASP A 95 17.06 -8.76 11.71
N ASN A 96 18.01 -7.83 11.81
CA ASN A 96 19.20 -7.76 10.96
C ASN A 96 18.90 -7.87 9.45
N GLY A 97 17.80 -7.23 9.00
CA GLY A 97 17.36 -7.24 7.60
C GLY A 97 16.66 -8.52 7.14
N ALA A 98 16.46 -9.49 8.03
CA ALA A 98 15.68 -10.67 7.79
C ALA A 98 14.28 -10.55 8.41
N MET A 99 13.24 -10.91 7.66
CA MET A 99 11.88 -11.00 8.20
C MET A 99 11.80 -12.25 9.11
N THR A 100 11.50 -12.04 10.39
CA THR A 100 11.37 -13.11 11.40
C THR A 100 9.93 -13.54 11.62
N ASN A 101 8.98 -12.62 11.45
CA ASN A 101 7.57 -12.88 11.57
C ASN A 101 6.77 -11.88 10.74
N PHE A 102 5.51 -12.22 10.40
CA PHE A 102 4.60 -11.29 9.78
C PHE A 102 3.15 -11.61 10.14
N GLN A 103 2.32 -10.59 10.08
CA GLN A 103 0.86 -10.70 10.12
C GLN A 103 0.29 -9.92 8.94
N MET A 104 -0.81 -10.41 8.37
CA MET A 104 -1.40 -9.81 7.19
C MET A 104 -2.92 -9.92 7.21
N ASN A 105 -3.59 -8.83 6.80
CA ASN A 105 -4.98 -8.84 6.42
C ASN A 105 -5.09 -8.63 4.90
N ASP A 106 -5.36 -9.71 4.16
CA ASP A 106 -5.51 -9.72 2.71
C ASP A 106 -6.93 -10.12 2.24
N LYS A 107 -7.83 -10.37 3.21
CA LYS A 107 -9.20 -10.85 2.93
C LYS A 107 -10.28 -9.81 3.19
N CYS A 108 -9.93 -8.69 3.80
CA CYS A 108 -10.88 -7.65 4.15
C CYS A 108 -10.32 -6.27 3.81
N ALA A 109 -11.09 -5.45 3.10
CA ALA A 109 -10.70 -4.09 2.74
C ALA A 109 -10.61 -3.14 3.95
N ALA A 110 -11.20 -3.50 5.09
CA ALA A 110 -11.14 -2.69 6.30
C ALA A 110 -9.70 -2.48 6.78
N GLY A 111 -9.31 -1.23 6.97
CA GLY A 111 -7.94 -0.85 7.34
C GLY A 111 -6.98 -0.70 6.18
N THR A 112 -7.41 -0.91 4.94
CA THR A 112 -6.60 -0.76 3.72
C THR A 112 -6.84 0.57 3.02
N GLY A 113 -6.00 0.90 2.02
CA GLY A 113 -6.22 2.07 1.16
C GLY A 113 -7.56 2.04 0.44
N ARG A 114 -8.06 0.86 0.05
CA ARG A 114 -9.39 0.72 -0.58
C ARG A 114 -10.53 1.16 0.35
N PHE A 115 -10.40 0.91 1.63
CA PHE A 115 -11.36 1.43 2.61
C PHE A 115 -11.38 2.97 2.61
N LEU A 116 -10.20 3.60 2.61
CA LEU A 116 -10.08 5.05 2.56
C LEU A 116 -10.62 5.64 1.24
N ASP A 117 -10.37 4.96 0.09
CA ASP A 117 -10.93 5.37 -1.21
C ASP A 117 -12.46 5.41 -1.20
N VAL A 118 -13.10 4.35 -0.65
CA VAL A 118 -14.56 4.27 -0.54
C VAL A 118 -15.09 5.40 0.34
N MET A 119 -14.48 5.60 1.52
CA MET A 119 -14.92 6.65 2.45
C MET A 119 -14.72 8.07 1.88
N ALA A 120 -13.61 8.31 1.19
CA ALA A 120 -13.36 9.57 0.50
C ALA A 120 -14.40 9.85 -0.58
N GLY A 121 -14.80 8.81 -1.34
CA GLY A 121 -15.88 8.91 -2.33
C GLY A 121 -17.23 9.29 -1.70
N VAL A 122 -17.62 8.65 -0.60
CA VAL A 122 -18.86 8.96 0.14
C VAL A 122 -18.86 10.39 0.67
N LEU A 123 -17.71 10.87 1.14
CA LEU A 123 -17.54 12.22 1.67
C LEU A 123 -17.34 13.27 0.58
N GLU A 124 -17.22 12.86 -0.69
CA GLU A 124 -16.92 13.75 -1.83
C GLU A 124 -15.64 14.57 -1.61
N VAL A 125 -14.58 13.93 -1.13
CA VAL A 125 -13.24 14.51 -0.94
C VAL A 125 -12.18 13.66 -1.64
N LYS A 126 -11.01 14.22 -1.88
CA LYS A 126 -9.88 13.46 -2.41
C LYS A 126 -9.18 12.69 -1.29
N VAL A 127 -8.72 11.48 -1.57
CA VAL A 127 -7.96 10.66 -0.59
C VAL A 127 -6.74 11.42 -0.06
N GLN A 128 -6.07 12.17 -0.91
CA GLN A 128 -4.88 12.97 -0.55
C GLN A 128 -5.18 14.06 0.48
N ASP A 129 -6.44 14.52 0.54
CA ASP A 129 -6.85 15.59 1.45
C ASP A 129 -7.27 15.07 2.84
N LEU A 130 -7.47 13.75 3.00
CA LEU A 130 -7.98 13.15 4.24
C LEU A 130 -7.12 13.51 5.47
N GLY A 131 -5.79 13.45 5.34
CA GLY A 131 -4.88 13.78 6.44
C GLY A 131 -4.98 15.24 6.89
N HIS A 132 -5.11 16.16 5.92
CA HIS A 132 -5.33 17.57 6.23
C HIS A 132 -6.69 17.81 6.89
N LEU A 133 -7.74 17.24 6.35
CA LEU A 133 -9.10 17.38 6.88
C LEU A 133 -9.22 16.78 8.29
N ASP A 134 -8.56 15.65 8.58
CA ASP A 134 -8.47 15.09 9.93
C ASP A 134 -7.89 16.09 10.94
N SER A 135 -6.82 16.79 10.55
CA SER A 135 -6.18 17.79 11.43
C SER A 135 -7.09 18.98 11.80
N LEU A 136 -8.18 19.18 11.08
CA LEU A 136 -9.18 20.22 11.34
C LEU A 136 -10.34 19.73 12.22
N SER A 137 -10.37 18.45 12.59
CA SER A 137 -11.42 17.86 13.44
C SER A 137 -11.49 18.55 14.81
N LYS A 138 -12.71 18.76 15.27
CA LYS A 138 -13.01 19.43 16.55
C LYS A 138 -13.75 18.55 17.55
N LYS A 139 -14.39 17.47 17.07
CA LYS A 139 -15.21 16.59 17.89
C LYS A 139 -14.82 15.14 17.65
N ARG A 140 -14.95 14.34 18.69
CA ARG A 140 -14.78 12.91 18.59
C ARG A 140 -16.04 12.27 18.00
N VAL A 141 -15.93 11.74 16.78
CA VAL A 141 -16.95 10.90 16.14
C VAL A 141 -16.40 9.48 16.10
N GLU A 142 -17.18 8.50 16.46
CA GLU A 142 -16.79 7.09 16.39
C GLU A 142 -17.42 6.45 15.17
N ILE A 143 -16.59 5.78 14.37
CA ILE A 143 -16.98 4.88 13.30
C ILE A 143 -16.65 3.48 13.79
N SER A 144 -17.68 2.77 14.24
CA SER A 144 -17.55 1.51 14.97
C SER A 144 -17.39 0.30 14.08
N SER A 145 -17.89 0.39 12.82
CA SER A 145 -17.94 -0.73 11.93
C SER A 145 -16.59 -1.07 11.33
N THR A 146 -16.18 -2.31 11.48
CA THR A 146 -14.94 -2.84 10.89
C THR A 146 -15.13 -3.26 9.42
N CYS A 147 -16.37 -3.55 8.98
CA CYS A 147 -16.68 -3.89 7.59
C CYS A 147 -16.91 -2.61 6.78
N THR A 148 -16.29 -2.51 5.61
CA THR A 148 -16.40 -1.34 4.71
C THR A 148 -17.85 -0.99 4.39
N VAL A 149 -18.71 -1.98 4.14
CA VAL A 149 -20.13 -1.76 3.79
C VAL A 149 -20.91 -1.13 4.94
N PHE A 150 -20.69 -1.61 6.17
CA PHE A 150 -21.37 -1.05 7.34
C PHE A 150 -20.79 0.32 7.75
N ALA A 151 -19.49 0.50 7.63
CA ALA A 151 -18.85 1.78 7.86
C ALA A 151 -19.33 2.86 6.88
N GLU A 152 -19.55 2.51 5.60
CA GLU A 152 -20.15 3.40 4.60
C GLU A 152 -21.53 3.86 5.05
N SER A 153 -22.40 2.94 5.48
CA SER A 153 -23.73 3.28 5.98
C SER A 153 -23.68 4.16 7.23
N GLU A 154 -22.73 3.93 8.11
CA GLU A 154 -22.51 4.73 9.32
C GLU A 154 -22.05 6.16 8.99
N VAL A 155 -21.12 6.30 8.02
CA VAL A 155 -20.66 7.60 7.51
C VAL A 155 -21.82 8.39 6.86
N ILE A 156 -22.64 7.74 6.03
CA ILE A 156 -23.83 8.36 5.43
C ILE A 156 -24.81 8.83 6.53
N SER A 157 -25.01 8.04 7.57
CA SER A 157 -25.83 8.41 8.71
C SER A 157 -25.30 9.66 9.43
N GLN A 158 -23.98 9.71 9.70
CA GLN A 158 -23.33 10.88 10.29
C GLN A 158 -23.48 12.14 9.43
N LEU A 159 -23.30 12.03 8.13
CA LEU A 159 -23.55 13.14 7.18
C LEU A 159 -25.01 13.63 7.24
N SER A 160 -25.97 12.69 7.29
CA SER A 160 -27.41 13.01 7.36
C SER A 160 -27.78 13.73 8.67
N MET A 161 -27.05 13.50 9.75
CA MET A 161 -27.19 14.21 11.02
C MET A 161 -26.50 15.58 11.05
N GLY A 162 -25.84 15.97 9.97
CA GLY A 162 -25.13 17.25 9.85
C GLY A 162 -23.78 17.25 10.58
N THR A 163 -23.19 16.10 10.85
CA THR A 163 -21.85 15.99 11.41
C THR A 163 -20.81 16.55 10.45
N ASP A 164 -19.85 17.33 10.95
CA ASP A 164 -18.78 17.91 10.14
C ASP A 164 -17.92 16.80 9.48
N LYS A 165 -17.60 16.98 8.20
CA LYS A 165 -16.80 16.00 7.44
C LYS A 165 -15.43 15.75 8.08
N CYS A 166 -14.79 16.78 8.64
CA CYS A 166 -13.49 16.64 9.31
C CYS A 166 -13.58 15.73 10.54
N ASP A 167 -14.66 15.84 11.31
CA ASP A 167 -14.90 15.00 12.50
C ASP A 167 -15.17 13.54 12.10
N ILE A 168 -15.90 13.32 11.00
CA ILE A 168 -16.14 11.98 10.44
C ILE A 168 -14.83 11.35 9.95
N ILE A 169 -14.00 12.11 9.21
CA ILE A 169 -12.70 11.64 8.70
C ILE A 169 -11.79 11.23 9.85
N ALA A 170 -11.71 12.03 10.91
CA ALA A 170 -10.96 11.66 12.10
C ALA A 170 -11.48 10.37 12.76
N GLY A 171 -12.80 10.12 12.71
CA GLY A 171 -13.41 8.86 13.12
C GLY A 171 -12.98 7.67 12.26
N ILE A 172 -12.97 7.86 10.93
CA ILE A 172 -12.50 6.87 9.96
C ILE A 172 -11.04 6.51 10.22
N HIS A 173 -10.15 7.48 10.37
CA HIS A 173 -8.73 7.23 10.63
C HIS A 173 -8.50 6.48 11.96
N ARG A 174 -9.25 6.80 13.01
CA ARG A 174 -9.20 6.04 14.28
C ARG A 174 -9.64 4.58 14.10
N SER A 175 -10.69 4.33 13.31
CA SER A 175 -11.14 2.98 12.99
C SER A 175 -10.05 2.19 12.25
N VAL A 176 -9.39 2.80 11.26
CA VAL A 176 -8.25 2.21 10.55
C VAL A 176 -7.09 1.92 11.51
N ALA A 177 -6.68 2.90 12.32
CA ALA A 177 -5.60 2.73 13.28
C ALA A 177 -5.89 1.59 14.28
N HIS A 178 -7.10 1.53 14.81
CA HIS A 178 -7.51 0.46 15.71
C HIS A 178 -7.45 -0.92 15.03
N ARG A 179 -7.86 -0.99 13.77
CA ARG A 179 -7.80 -2.24 12.99
C ARG A 179 -6.37 -2.70 12.76
N VAL A 180 -5.48 -1.79 12.38
CA VAL A 180 -4.07 -2.09 12.10
C VAL A 180 -3.31 -2.48 13.37
N THR A 181 -3.58 -1.81 14.49
CA THR A 181 -2.96 -2.14 15.79
C THR A 181 -3.47 -3.44 16.40
N GLY A 182 -4.57 -3.99 15.90
CA GLY A 182 -5.11 -5.29 16.31
C GLY A 182 -4.58 -6.48 15.49
N LEU A 183 -3.67 -6.23 14.54
CA LEU A 183 -2.94 -7.25 13.80
C LEU A 183 -1.73 -7.71 14.61
#